data_0b6aca0e1257b9fea31297d173353f2e
#
_entry.id   0b6aca0e1257b9fea31297d173353f2e
#
_cell.length_a   1.000
_cell.length_b   1.000
_cell.length_c   1.000
_cell.angle_alpha   90.00
_cell.angle_beta   90.00
_cell.angle_gamma   90.00
#
_symmetry.space_group_name_H-M   'P 1'
#
loop_
_entity.id
_entity.type
_entity.pdbx_description
1 polymer ?
#
loop_
_entity_poly.entity_id
_entity_poly.type
_entity_poly.pdbx_seq_one_letter_code
_entity_poly.pdbx_strand_id
1 'polypeptide(L)'
;IDILVTSAGTNATKRNFDVLTTDAWDDVVNINLNGLFYCVHAVLPTMRAQKGGLIVNVSSWAGLYASKLTGPAYNATKRAVLALTESINMEECGYGIRASSVLPGEVATPIMEKRPVPPSKEQRERMVQPEDMGQAILFLATMPARTCINEMIVSPTFNRFYMGGLETPPAK
;
A
#
# COMPACT_ATOMS: atom_id res chain seq x y z
N ILE A 1 22.10 2.30 4.30
CA ILE A 1 20.63 2.48 4.16
C ILE A 1 19.96 1.71 5.28
N ASP A 2 19.35 2.42 6.22
CA ASP A 2 18.74 1.79 7.39
C ASP A 2 17.25 1.49 7.17
N ILE A 3 16.57 2.35 6.41
CA ILE A 3 15.14 2.23 6.16
C ILE A 3 14.85 2.50 4.68
N LEU A 4 14.12 1.59 4.04
CA LEU A 4 13.52 1.80 2.73
C LEU A 4 11.99 1.90 2.89
N VAL A 5 11.39 2.95 2.36
CA VAL A 5 9.93 3.08 2.25
C VAL A 5 9.54 3.09 0.78
N THR A 6 8.79 2.09 0.33
CA THR A 6 8.25 2.03 -1.02
C THR A 6 6.80 2.50 -1.01
N SER A 7 6.56 3.73 -1.43
CA SER A 7 5.24 4.37 -1.43
C SER A 7 4.71 4.72 -2.83
N ALA A 8 5.51 4.50 -3.87
CA ALA A 8 5.05 4.71 -5.24
C ALA A 8 3.87 3.79 -5.59
N GLY A 9 2.85 4.36 -6.22
CA GLY A 9 1.69 3.57 -6.63
C GLY A 9 0.76 4.35 -7.54
N THR A 10 0.11 3.63 -8.44
CA THR A 10 -0.84 4.19 -9.40
C THR A 10 -2.02 3.25 -9.60
N ASN A 11 -3.03 3.73 -10.30
CA ASN A 11 -4.13 2.92 -10.81
C ASN A 11 -4.59 3.44 -12.17
N ALA A 12 -5.18 2.58 -12.99
CA ALA A 12 -5.80 2.97 -14.23
C ALA A 12 -7.12 3.73 -13.98
N THR A 13 -7.45 4.71 -14.81
CA THR A 13 -8.75 5.40 -14.76
C THR A 13 -9.87 4.48 -15.26
N LYS A 14 -9.66 3.84 -16.42
CA LYS A 14 -10.51 2.77 -16.96
C LYS A 14 -9.96 1.43 -16.44
N ARG A 15 -10.59 0.85 -15.42
CA ARG A 15 -9.97 -0.19 -14.59
C ARG A 15 -10.72 -1.50 -14.47
N ASN A 16 -11.96 -1.59 -14.93
CA ASN A 16 -12.73 -2.84 -14.93
C ASN A 16 -12.36 -3.70 -16.14
N PHE A 17 -12.57 -5.01 -16.06
CA PHE A 17 -12.18 -5.97 -17.12
C PHE A 17 -12.70 -5.63 -18.52
N ASP A 18 -13.86 -5.02 -18.62
CA ASP A 18 -14.49 -4.63 -19.87
C ASP A 18 -13.83 -3.44 -20.60
N VAL A 19 -13.03 -2.64 -19.85
CA VAL A 19 -12.43 -1.39 -20.36
C VAL A 19 -10.93 -1.25 -20.06
N LEU A 20 -10.36 -2.15 -19.27
CA LEU A 20 -8.93 -2.16 -18.94
C LEU A 20 -8.13 -2.69 -20.13
N THR A 21 -7.20 -1.90 -20.66
CA THR A 21 -6.27 -2.35 -21.69
C THR A 21 -5.07 -3.07 -21.09
N THR A 22 -4.38 -3.89 -21.90
CA THR A 22 -3.13 -4.56 -21.50
C THR A 22 -2.05 -3.56 -21.12
N ASP A 23 -1.89 -2.47 -21.88
CA ASP A 23 -0.92 -1.42 -21.59
C ASP A 23 -1.18 -0.76 -20.23
N ALA A 24 -2.45 -0.46 -19.92
CA ALA A 24 -2.81 0.11 -18.62
C ALA A 24 -2.64 -0.89 -17.47
N TRP A 25 -2.82 -2.18 -17.73
CA TRP A 25 -2.48 -3.26 -16.78
C TRP A 25 -0.97 -3.27 -16.53
N ASP A 26 -0.16 -3.29 -17.60
CA ASP A 26 1.31 -3.34 -17.50
C ASP A 26 1.87 -2.11 -16.79
N ASP A 27 1.35 -0.92 -17.04
CA ASP A 27 1.71 0.31 -16.31
C ASP A 27 1.48 0.17 -14.80
N VAL A 28 0.31 -0.37 -14.40
CA VAL A 28 0.01 -0.58 -12.98
C VAL A 28 0.93 -1.61 -12.36
N VAL A 29 1.20 -2.72 -13.06
CA VAL A 29 2.13 -3.77 -12.59
C VAL A 29 3.55 -3.22 -12.48
N ASN A 30 4.01 -2.50 -13.49
CA ASN A 30 5.37 -1.96 -13.51
C ASN A 30 5.61 -0.97 -12.37
N ILE A 31 4.65 -0.09 -12.07
CA ILE A 31 4.81 0.90 -11.01
C ILE A 31 4.60 0.27 -9.64
N ASN A 32 3.50 -0.48 -9.44
CA ASN A 32 3.09 -0.93 -8.11
C ASN A 32 3.86 -2.15 -7.61
N LEU A 33 4.37 -2.99 -8.51
CA LEU A 33 5.02 -4.25 -8.15
C LEU A 33 6.47 -4.31 -8.60
N ASN A 34 6.76 -4.14 -9.90
CA ASN A 34 8.12 -4.26 -10.41
C ASN A 34 9.03 -3.17 -9.83
N GLY A 35 8.56 -1.91 -9.78
CA GLY A 35 9.32 -0.80 -9.21
C GLY A 35 9.64 -1.01 -7.73
N LEU A 36 8.68 -1.53 -6.95
CA LEU A 36 8.90 -1.90 -5.56
C LEU A 36 9.97 -2.99 -5.45
N PHE A 37 9.83 -4.07 -6.23
CA PHE A 37 10.80 -5.16 -6.25
C PHE A 37 12.21 -4.67 -6.58
N TYR A 38 12.36 -3.79 -7.57
CA TYR A 38 13.68 -3.26 -7.95
C TYR A 38 14.32 -2.44 -6.82
N CYS A 39 13.53 -1.62 -6.12
CA CYS A 39 14.03 -0.87 -4.96
C CYS A 39 14.49 -1.80 -3.84
N VAL A 40 13.68 -2.80 -3.49
CA VAL A 40 14.02 -3.80 -2.48
C VAL A 40 15.30 -4.55 -2.87
N HIS A 41 15.33 -5.10 -4.08
CA HIS A 41 16.48 -5.84 -4.58
C HIS A 41 17.79 -5.02 -4.55
N ALA A 42 17.71 -3.73 -4.85
CA ALA A 42 18.85 -2.82 -4.85
C ALA A 42 19.42 -2.55 -3.45
N VAL A 43 18.59 -2.52 -2.40
CA VAL A 43 19.06 -2.20 -1.04
C VAL A 43 19.48 -3.42 -0.23
N LEU A 44 18.97 -4.60 -0.54
CA LEU A 44 19.23 -5.84 0.21
C LEU A 44 20.73 -6.14 0.39
N PRO A 45 21.61 -6.04 -0.63
CA PRO A 45 23.05 -6.30 -0.44
C PRO A 45 23.67 -5.40 0.66
N THR A 46 23.30 -4.12 0.68
CA THR A 46 23.77 -3.17 1.69
C THR A 46 23.21 -3.51 3.08
N MET A 47 21.92 -3.79 3.19
CA MET A 47 21.30 -4.15 4.46
C MET A 47 21.84 -5.47 5.02
N ARG A 48 22.12 -6.48 4.16
CA ARG A 48 22.77 -7.73 4.58
C ARG A 48 24.18 -7.48 5.15
N ALA A 49 24.96 -6.63 4.47
CA ALA A 49 26.30 -6.26 4.95
C ALA A 49 26.25 -5.51 6.30
N GLN A 50 25.26 -4.66 6.50
CA GLN A 50 24.99 -3.93 7.75
C GLN A 50 24.47 -4.85 8.86
N LYS A 51 23.98 -6.04 8.54
CA LYS A 51 23.28 -6.96 9.47
C LYS A 51 22.03 -6.32 10.10
N GLY A 52 21.24 -5.63 9.31
CA GLY A 52 20.02 -4.99 9.75
C GLY A 52 19.45 -4.04 8.73
N GLY A 53 18.16 -3.79 8.86
CA GLY A 53 17.41 -2.85 8.04
C GLY A 53 15.92 -3.00 8.24
N LEU A 54 15.18 -1.97 7.83
CA LEU A 54 13.72 -1.99 7.79
C LEU A 54 13.25 -1.65 6.38
N ILE A 55 12.35 -2.47 5.85
CA ILE A 55 11.65 -2.20 4.58
C ILE A 55 10.17 -2.00 4.90
N VAL A 56 9.61 -0.87 4.52
CA VAL A 56 8.18 -0.57 4.66
C VAL A 56 7.55 -0.46 3.28
N ASN A 57 6.73 -1.43 2.94
CA ASN A 57 6.04 -1.49 1.66
C ASN A 57 4.60 -0.99 1.81
N VAL A 58 4.23 0.07 1.09
CA VAL A 58 2.87 0.60 1.11
C VAL A 58 2.00 -0.19 0.12
N SER A 59 1.23 -1.13 0.67
CA SER A 59 0.19 -1.86 -0.05
C SER A 59 -1.12 -1.07 -0.11
N SER A 60 -2.22 -1.67 0.26
CA SER A 60 -3.56 -1.07 0.34
C SER A 60 -4.52 -2.01 1.07
N TRP A 61 -5.62 -1.46 1.59
CA TRP A 61 -6.82 -2.24 1.95
C TRP A 61 -7.23 -3.22 0.83
N ALA A 62 -7.09 -2.80 -0.44
CA ALA A 62 -7.38 -3.62 -1.61
C ALA A 62 -6.46 -4.85 -1.76
N GLY A 63 -5.33 -4.88 -1.07
CA GLY A 63 -4.47 -6.06 -0.98
C GLY A 63 -5.08 -7.19 -0.15
N LEU A 64 -5.92 -6.88 0.83
CA LEU A 64 -6.68 -7.87 1.61
C LEU A 64 -8.10 -8.07 1.07
N TYR A 65 -8.77 -6.98 0.74
CA TYR A 65 -10.18 -6.95 0.37
C TYR A 65 -10.34 -6.37 -1.03
N ALA A 66 -10.32 -7.24 -2.02
CA ALA A 66 -10.52 -6.84 -3.41
C ALA A 66 -11.88 -6.16 -3.60
N SER A 67 -11.92 -5.09 -4.37
CA SER A 67 -13.15 -4.38 -4.67
C SER A 67 -13.28 -4.05 -6.15
N LYS A 68 -14.51 -3.93 -6.62
CA LYS A 68 -14.81 -3.50 -7.99
C LYS A 68 -14.33 -2.06 -8.24
N LEU A 69 -14.36 -1.22 -7.20
CA LEU A 69 -13.91 0.17 -7.28
C LEU A 69 -12.42 0.30 -7.64
N THR A 70 -11.57 -0.61 -7.14
CA THR A 70 -10.13 -0.57 -7.35
C THR A 70 -9.68 -1.28 -8.61
N GLY A 71 -10.47 -2.22 -9.11
CA GLY A 71 -10.20 -2.96 -10.35
C GLY A 71 -9.11 -4.03 -10.22
N PRO A 72 -9.02 -4.95 -11.21
CA PRO A 72 -8.18 -6.15 -11.12
C PRO A 72 -6.68 -5.85 -11.02
N ALA A 73 -6.13 -4.93 -11.80
CA ALA A 73 -4.70 -4.64 -11.80
C ALA A 73 -4.22 -4.13 -10.43
N TYR A 74 -4.96 -3.20 -9.85
CA TYR A 74 -4.64 -2.67 -8.53
C TYR A 74 -4.80 -3.72 -7.43
N ASN A 75 -5.92 -4.47 -7.42
CA ASN A 75 -6.14 -5.55 -6.45
C ASN A 75 -5.02 -6.59 -6.50
N ALA A 76 -4.66 -7.04 -7.71
CA ALA A 76 -3.61 -8.03 -7.90
C ALA A 76 -2.24 -7.53 -7.44
N THR A 77 -1.84 -6.32 -7.87
CA THR A 77 -0.53 -5.76 -7.50
C THR A 77 -0.42 -5.50 -6.01
N LYS A 78 -1.46 -4.96 -5.36
CA LYS A 78 -1.44 -4.69 -3.93
C LYS A 78 -1.49 -5.98 -3.08
N ARG A 79 -2.10 -7.05 -3.58
CA ARG A 79 -2.01 -8.39 -2.97
C ARG A 79 -0.60 -8.97 -3.13
N ALA A 80 0.01 -8.83 -4.29
CA ALA A 80 1.37 -9.31 -4.55
C ALA A 80 2.40 -8.63 -3.63
N VAL A 81 2.21 -7.35 -3.29
CA VAL A 81 3.08 -6.63 -2.33
C VAL A 81 3.08 -7.30 -0.96
N LEU A 82 1.96 -7.84 -0.48
CA LEU A 82 1.90 -8.56 0.80
C LEU A 82 2.76 -9.82 0.74
N ALA A 83 2.56 -10.65 -0.29
CA ALA A 83 3.34 -11.86 -0.48
C ALA A 83 4.84 -11.58 -0.63
N LEU A 84 5.20 -10.51 -1.35
CA LEU A 84 6.60 -10.10 -1.49
C LEU A 84 7.19 -9.65 -0.15
N THR A 85 6.44 -8.90 0.66
CA THR A 85 6.89 -8.48 2.00
C THR A 85 7.10 -9.68 2.93
N GLU A 86 6.21 -10.66 2.86
CA GLU A 86 6.35 -11.92 3.60
C GLU A 86 7.60 -12.69 3.16
N SER A 87 7.85 -12.79 1.84
CA SER A 87 9.05 -13.43 1.29
C SER A 87 10.33 -12.75 1.76
N ILE A 88 10.36 -11.41 1.84
CA ILE A 88 11.50 -10.68 2.40
C ILE A 88 11.75 -11.10 3.85
N ASN A 89 10.72 -11.19 4.68
CA ASN A 89 10.87 -11.62 6.07
C ASN A 89 11.38 -13.07 6.19
N MET A 90 10.88 -13.97 5.33
CA MET A 90 11.32 -15.38 5.31
C MET A 90 12.81 -15.53 4.95
N GLU A 91 13.26 -14.76 3.96
CA GLU A 91 14.62 -14.93 3.41
C GLU A 91 15.66 -14.08 4.14
N GLU A 92 15.28 -12.91 4.69
CA GLU A 92 16.23 -11.91 5.17
C GLU A 92 16.29 -11.76 6.70
N CYS A 93 15.42 -12.42 7.46
CA CYS A 93 15.41 -12.34 8.93
C CYS A 93 16.74 -12.77 9.55
N GLY A 94 17.45 -13.72 8.95
CA GLY A 94 18.77 -14.15 9.38
C GLY A 94 19.87 -13.08 9.29
N TYR A 95 19.62 -12.04 8.49
CA TYR A 95 20.49 -10.85 8.39
C TYR A 95 20.02 -9.69 9.28
N GLY A 96 19.01 -9.89 10.13
CA GLY A 96 18.45 -8.83 10.96
C GLY A 96 17.60 -7.82 10.17
N ILE A 97 17.20 -8.15 8.94
CA ILE A 97 16.33 -7.32 8.11
C ILE A 97 14.89 -7.70 8.42
N ARG A 98 14.02 -6.71 8.53
CA ARG A 98 12.58 -6.87 8.73
C ARG A 98 11.81 -6.07 7.69
N ALA A 99 10.65 -6.58 7.28
CA ALA A 99 9.79 -5.92 6.32
C ALA A 99 8.35 -5.84 6.85
N SER A 100 7.71 -4.69 6.64
CA SER A 100 6.34 -4.41 7.04
C SER A 100 5.51 -4.00 5.84
N SER A 101 4.30 -4.52 5.71
CA SER A 101 3.28 -4.02 4.80
C SER A 101 2.38 -3.02 5.53
N VAL A 102 2.27 -1.80 5.03
CA VAL A 102 1.24 -0.86 5.47
C VAL A 102 0.09 -0.89 4.49
N LEU A 103 -1.13 -1.08 5.00
CA LEU A 103 -2.33 -1.26 4.20
C LEU A 103 -3.32 -0.11 4.44
N PRO A 104 -3.13 1.02 3.76
CA PRO A 104 -4.05 2.13 3.89
C PRO A 104 -5.42 1.80 3.33
N GLY A 105 -6.46 2.28 4.01
CA GLY A 105 -7.78 2.46 3.42
C GLY A 105 -7.79 3.64 2.45
N GLU A 106 -8.78 4.49 2.54
CA GLU A 106 -8.83 5.68 1.69
C GLU A 106 -7.97 6.79 2.27
N VAL A 107 -6.97 7.22 1.52
CA VAL A 107 -6.08 8.32 1.87
C VAL A 107 -6.32 9.50 0.92
N ALA A 108 -6.39 10.72 1.44
CA ALA A 108 -6.64 11.94 0.68
C ALA A 108 -5.41 12.36 -0.15
N THR A 109 -5.09 11.60 -1.18
CA THR A 109 -3.93 11.81 -2.06
C THR A 109 -4.36 12.02 -3.51
N PRO A 110 -3.47 12.52 -4.40
CA PRO A 110 -3.77 12.72 -5.81
C PRO A 110 -4.26 11.48 -6.58
N ILE A 111 -3.99 10.27 -6.09
CA ILE A 111 -4.52 9.04 -6.72
C ILE A 111 -6.05 9.01 -6.76
N MET A 112 -6.71 9.78 -5.87
CA MET A 112 -8.17 9.89 -5.84
C MET A 112 -8.74 10.53 -7.10
N GLU A 113 -7.96 11.34 -7.82
CA GLU A 113 -8.35 11.97 -9.10
C GLU A 113 -8.50 10.93 -10.23
N LYS A 114 -7.85 9.78 -10.09
CA LYS A 114 -7.95 8.68 -11.06
C LYS A 114 -9.22 7.84 -10.87
N ARG A 115 -10.05 8.14 -9.87
CA ARG A 115 -11.32 7.41 -9.69
C ARG A 115 -12.32 7.76 -10.79
N PRO A 116 -13.17 6.81 -11.19
CA PRO A 116 -14.28 7.11 -12.11
C PRO A 116 -15.16 8.28 -11.62
N VAL A 117 -15.35 8.36 -10.30
CA VAL A 117 -15.98 9.49 -9.61
C VAL A 117 -15.03 9.91 -8.49
N PRO A 118 -14.29 11.02 -8.65
CA PRO A 118 -13.43 11.54 -7.60
C PRO A 118 -14.25 11.95 -6.35
N PRO A 119 -13.72 11.75 -5.14
CA PRO A 119 -14.41 12.13 -3.92
C PRO A 119 -14.48 13.65 -3.77
N SER A 120 -15.56 14.14 -3.13
CA SER A 120 -15.73 15.55 -2.79
C SER A 120 -14.71 16.00 -1.74
N LYS A 121 -14.62 17.32 -1.50
CA LYS A 121 -13.76 17.88 -0.46
C LYS A 121 -14.14 17.34 0.93
N GLU A 122 -15.41 17.31 1.25
CA GLU A 122 -15.94 16.82 2.54
C GLU A 122 -15.65 15.33 2.74
N GLN A 123 -15.71 14.55 1.66
CA GLN A 123 -15.33 13.13 1.70
C GLN A 123 -13.83 12.98 1.97
N ARG A 124 -12.98 13.81 1.35
CA ARG A 124 -11.53 13.78 1.55
C ARG A 124 -11.13 14.17 2.97
N GLU A 125 -11.82 15.13 3.60
CA GLU A 125 -11.59 15.54 4.99
C GLU A 125 -11.83 14.40 5.99
N ARG A 126 -12.63 13.39 5.63
CA ARG A 126 -12.90 12.19 6.45
C ARG A 126 -11.97 11.01 6.17
N MET A 127 -11.15 11.11 5.13
CA MET A 127 -10.16 10.08 4.80
C MET A 127 -8.95 10.19 5.74
N VAL A 128 -8.14 9.14 5.77
CA VAL A 128 -6.77 9.20 6.30
C VAL A 128 -6.01 10.29 5.55
N GLN A 129 -5.23 11.09 6.26
CA GLN A 129 -4.39 12.11 5.65
C GLN A 129 -2.98 11.54 5.38
N PRO A 130 -2.20 12.12 4.45
CA PRO A 130 -0.81 11.70 4.22
C PRO A 130 0.05 11.74 5.48
N GLU A 131 -0.19 12.71 6.36
CA GLU A 131 0.50 12.90 7.64
C GLU A 131 0.23 11.74 8.61
N ASP A 132 -0.99 11.19 8.62
CA ASP A 132 -1.33 10.02 9.44
C ASP A 132 -0.54 8.79 8.99
N MET A 133 -0.34 8.65 7.67
CA MET A 133 0.50 7.59 7.11
C MET A 133 1.97 7.77 7.51
N GLY A 134 2.44 9.02 7.54
CA GLY A 134 3.77 9.36 8.05
C GLY A 134 3.97 8.92 9.50
N GLN A 135 2.99 9.17 10.37
CA GLN A 135 3.01 8.74 11.77
C GLN A 135 3.01 7.20 11.90
N ALA A 136 2.21 6.51 11.10
CA ALA A 136 2.18 5.05 11.10
C ALA A 136 3.54 4.45 10.68
N ILE A 137 4.17 5.01 9.66
CA ILE A 137 5.51 4.59 9.21
C ILE A 137 6.57 4.91 10.26
N LEU A 138 6.51 6.07 10.90
CA LEU A 138 7.40 6.44 12.00
C LEU A 138 7.28 5.47 13.17
N PHE A 139 6.07 5.06 13.53
CA PHE A 139 5.84 4.03 14.55
C PHE A 139 6.55 2.72 14.20
N LEU A 140 6.44 2.23 12.96
CA LEU A 140 7.16 1.03 12.51
C LEU A 140 8.68 1.22 12.58
N ALA A 141 9.16 2.40 12.19
CA ALA A 141 10.60 2.72 12.18
C ALA A 141 11.21 2.75 13.59
N THR A 142 10.44 3.19 14.58
CA THR A 142 10.90 3.31 15.99
C THR A 142 10.72 2.04 16.80
N MET A 143 10.13 0.97 16.24
CA MET A 143 10.03 -0.32 16.92
C MET A 143 11.44 -0.93 17.15
N PRO A 144 11.65 -1.61 18.29
CA PRO A 144 12.92 -2.30 18.54
C PRO A 144 13.27 -3.28 17.43
N ALA A 145 14.54 -3.39 17.05
CA ALA A 145 15.03 -4.21 15.95
C ALA A 145 14.60 -5.69 16.03
N ARG A 146 14.38 -6.21 17.23
CA ARG A 146 13.90 -7.59 17.46
C ARG A 146 12.42 -7.82 17.16
N THR A 147 11.67 -6.75 16.84
CA THR A 147 10.21 -6.81 16.62
C THR A 147 9.89 -6.43 15.19
N CYS A 148 9.16 -7.28 14.48
CA CYS A 148 8.59 -7.00 13.18
C CYS A 148 7.06 -6.93 13.27
N ILE A 149 6.48 -5.84 12.81
CA ILE A 149 5.03 -5.74 12.58
C ILE A 149 4.83 -6.09 11.11
N ASN A 150 4.34 -7.29 10.84
CA ASN A 150 4.27 -7.81 9.47
C ASN A 150 3.27 -7.03 8.62
N GLU A 151 2.09 -6.72 9.19
CA GLU A 151 1.03 -5.98 8.51
C GLU A 151 0.42 -4.93 9.45
N MET A 152 0.18 -3.74 8.92
CA MET A 152 -0.50 -2.66 9.63
C MET A 152 -1.61 -2.08 8.75
N ILE A 153 -2.86 -2.26 9.18
CA ILE A 153 -4.02 -1.69 8.49
C ILE A 153 -4.32 -0.33 9.10
N VAL A 154 -4.38 0.70 8.25
CA VAL A 154 -4.70 2.09 8.64
C VAL A 154 -5.91 2.53 7.83
N SER A 155 -7.05 2.65 8.45
CA SER A 155 -8.30 3.04 7.79
C SER A 155 -8.89 4.31 8.41
N PRO A 156 -9.68 5.09 7.65
CA PRO A 156 -10.41 6.20 8.23
C PRO A 156 -11.41 5.68 9.26
N THR A 157 -11.67 6.45 10.30
CA THR A 157 -12.71 6.12 11.30
C THR A 157 -14.07 5.95 10.62
N PHE A 158 -14.40 6.85 9.68
CA PHE A 158 -15.56 6.71 8.82
C PHE A 158 -15.16 5.88 7.57
N ASN A 159 -15.12 4.57 7.72
CA ASN A 159 -14.80 3.68 6.61
C ASN A 159 -16.07 3.29 5.87
N ARG A 160 -16.24 3.80 4.65
CA ARG A 160 -17.43 3.53 3.83
C ARG A 160 -17.59 2.04 3.46
N PHE A 161 -16.52 1.24 3.47
CA PHE A 161 -16.63 -0.20 3.27
C PHE A 161 -17.37 -0.89 4.42
N TYR A 162 -17.28 -0.37 5.64
CA TYR A 162 -18.07 -0.85 6.78
C TYR A 162 -19.54 -0.44 6.67
N MET A 163 -19.83 0.61 5.90
CA MET A 163 -21.17 1.10 5.63
C MET A 163 -21.83 0.44 4.40
N GLY A 164 -21.36 -0.73 3.98
CA GLY A 164 -21.88 -1.43 2.81
C GLY A 164 -21.50 -0.80 1.47
N GLY A 165 -20.44 0.00 1.44
CA GLY A 165 -19.99 0.72 0.24
C GLY A 165 -20.86 1.94 -0.12
N LEU A 166 -21.76 2.34 0.77
CA LEU A 166 -22.58 3.54 0.59
C LEU A 166 -21.68 4.78 0.56
N GLU A 167 -21.81 5.57 -0.48
CA GLU A 167 -21.01 6.79 -0.66
C GLU A 167 -21.46 7.94 0.24
N THR A 168 -22.72 7.89 0.70
CA THR A 168 -23.32 8.84 1.65
C THR A 168 -23.60 8.17 2.98
N PRO A 169 -23.24 8.80 4.11
CA PRO A 169 -23.70 8.32 5.40
C PRO A 169 -25.25 8.34 5.42
N PRO A 170 -25.89 7.41 6.14
CA PRO A 170 -27.32 7.52 6.37
C PRO A 170 -27.63 8.90 6.96
N ALA A 171 -28.69 9.52 6.49
CA ALA A 171 -29.18 10.75 7.07
C ALA A 171 -29.35 10.54 8.59
N LYS A 172 -28.88 11.51 9.37
CA LYS A 172 -29.07 11.50 10.82
C LYS A 172 -30.54 11.60 11.15
#